data_14faf5c47a48c645e27bf5c4e9706a89
#
_entry.id   14faf5c47a48c645e27bf5c4e9706a89
#
_cell.length_a   1.000
_cell.length_b   1.000
_cell.length_c   1.000
_cell.angle_alpha   90.00
_cell.angle_beta   90.00
_cell.angle_gamma   90.00
#
_symmetry.space_group_name_H-M   'P 1'
#
loop_
_entity.id
_entity.type
_entity.pdbx_description
1 polymer ?
#
loop_
_entity_poly.entity_id
_entity_poly.type
_entity_poly.pdbx_seq_one_letter_code
_entity_poly.pdbx_strand_id
1 'polypeptide(L)'
;TLTLTSNDPAGPCGAVSDQVRITINPAATVDAGADQIVCANSPLAQLAGVVSGGATGGTWSGGAGTFSPKNTTLNASYLPTAGEIAAGGVTLTLTTLDPAGPCPAVSDQVHITIDPITIVDAGPDQVVCASSPSVALHGSVTGTLSAGTWSGGTGTFSPNANALNGTYTPSAAEIAAGTVTLTLTSAA
;
A
#
# COMPACT_ATOMS: atom_id res chain seq x y z
N THR A 1 -43.52 -6.50 20.33
CA THR A 1 -44.81 -7.13 20.11
C THR A 1 -45.89 -6.07 20.19
N LEU A 2 -46.81 -6.07 19.24
CA LEU A 2 -48.01 -5.27 19.25
C LEU A 2 -49.19 -6.22 19.44
N THR A 3 -50.18 -5.80 20.25
CA THR A 3 -51.41 -6.57 20.49
C THR A 3 -52.58 -5.81 19.96
N LEU A 4 -53.37 -6.42 19.11
CA LEU A 4 -54.68 -5.92 18.69
C LEU A 4 -55.75 -6.64 19.50
N THR A 5 -56.58 -5.86 20.19
CA THR A 5 -57.68 -6.37 20.96
C THR A 5 -58.98 -5.81 20.43
N SER A 6 -59.97 -6.65 20.23
CA SER A 6 -61.29 -6.17 19.84
C SER A 6 -61.93 -5.39 20.97
N ASN A 7 -62.80 -4.42 20.66
CA ASN A 7 -63.67 -3.85 21.67
C ASN A 7 -64.62 -4.94 22.21
N ASP A 8 -64.83 -4.93 23.52
CA ASP A 8 -65.72 -5.87 24.14
C ASP A 8 -67.16 -5.62 23.62
N PRO A 9 -67.80 -6.54 22.91
CA PRO A 9 -69.13 -6.38 22.42
C PRO A 9 -70.13 -6.47 23.57
N ALA A 10 -71.22 -5.72 23.49
CA ALA A 10 -72.31 -5.82 24.42
C ALA A 10 -72.96 -7.21 24.29
N GLY A 11 -72.70 -8.10 25.29
CA GLY A 11 -73.23 -9.47 25.28
C GLY A 11 -72.32 -10.48 26.00
N PRO A 12 -72.65 -11.77 25.93
CA PRO A 12 -71.85 -12.80 26.62
C PRO A 12 -70.52 -13.16 25.99
N CYS A 13 -70.14 -12.54 24.85
CA CYS A 13 -68.89 -12.79 24.16
C CYS A 13 -67.84 -11.79 24.64
N GLY A 14 -66.71 -12.27 25.17
CA GLY A 14 -65.59 -11.42 25.60
C GLY A 14 -64.75 -10.90 24.45
N ALA A 15 -63.95 -9.85 24.70
CA ALA A 15 -62.98 -9.36 23.77
C ALA A 15 -61.94 -10.43 23.36
N VAL A 16 -61.51 -10.41 22.12
CA VAL A 16 -60.44 -11.30 21.60
C VAL A 16 -59.24 -10.46 21.18
N SER A 17 -58.06 -11.05 21.30
CA SER A 17 -56.83 -10.36 20.93
C SER A 17 -55.92 -11.27 20.12
N ASP A 18 -55.12 -10.64 19.28
CA ASP A 18 -54.02 -11.27 18.54
C ASP A 18 -52.77 -10.39 18.62
N GLN A 19 -51.62 -11.00 18.39
CA GLN A 19 -50.34 -10.34 18.55
C GLN A 19 -49.48 -10.48 17.28
N VAL A 20 -48.79 -9.39 16.94
CA VAL A 20 -47.73 -9.40 15.96
C VAL A 20 -46.41 -9.05 16.63
N ARG A 21 -45.37 -9.82 16.35
CA ARG A 21 -43.99 -9.57 16.76
C ARG A 21 -43.23 -8.93 15.61
N ILE A 22 -42.74 -7.72 15.84
CA ILE A 22 -41.82 -7.04 14.91
C ILE A 22 -40.40 -7.21 15.46
N THR A 23 -39.51 -7.80 14.67
CA THR A 23 -38.08 -7.89 14.97
C THR A 23 -37.36 -6.84 14.13
N ILE A 24 -36.57 -6.00 14.77
CA ILE A 24 -35.73 -4.98 14.11
C ILE A 24 -34.30 -5.45 14.22
N ASN A 25 -33.71 -5.80 13.09
CA ASN A 25 -32.30 -6.20 13.01
C ASN A 25 -31.42 -4.95 12.93
N PRO A 26 -30.30 -4.87 13.66
CA PRO A 26 -29.37 -3.77 13.53
C PRO A 26 -28.74 -3.76 12.13
N ALA A 27 -28.49 -2.59 11.58
CA ALA A 27 -27.76 -2.46 10.32
C ALA A 27 -26.31 -2.95 10.50
N ALA A 28 -25.76 -3.58 9.45
CA ALA A 28 -24.34 -3.92 9.40
C ALA A 28 -23.49 -2.66 9.18
N THR A 29 -22.29 -2.63 9.75
CA THR A 29 -21.26 -1.64 9.46
C THR A 29 -19.95 -2.32 9.11
N VAL A 30 -19.14 -1.68 8.26
CA VAL A 30 -17.85 -2.17 7.80
C VAL A 30 -16.86 -1.01 7.71
N ASP A 31 -15.61 -1.30 8.02
CA ASP A 31 -14.46 -0.41 7.88
C ASP A 31 -13.31 -1.28 7.36
N ALA A 32 -12.79 -0.97 6.19
CA ALA A 32 -11.67 -1.67 5.56
C ALA A 32 -10.31 -1.25 6.15
N GLY A 33 -10.30 -0.23 7.01
CA GLY A 33 -9.09 0.37 7.55
C GLY A 33 -8.51 1.46 6.64
N ALA A 34 -7.45 2.11 7.13
CA ALA A 34 -6.80 3.21 6.40
C ALA A 34 -6.01 2.69 5.19
N ASP A 35 -5.90 3.53 4.16
CA ASP A 35 -5.02 3.31 3.01
C ASP A 35 -3.57 3.10 3.46
N GLN A 36 -2.83 2.25 2.73
CA GLN A 36 -1.48 1.84 3.08
C GLN A 36 -0.50 2.14 1.96
N ILE A 37 0.76 2.36 2.34
CA ILE A 37 1.88 2.46 1.40
C ILE A 37 2.90 1.39 1.78
N VAL A 38 3.28 0.56 0.81
CA VAL A 38 4.29 -0.50 0.97
C VAL A 38 5.36 -0.38 -0.12
N CYS A 39 6.56 -0.88 0.14
CA CYS A 39 7.62 -0.90 -0.86
C CYS A 39 7.51 -2.12 -1.78
N ALA A 40 7.84 -1.99 -3.05
CA ALA A 40 7.80 -3.08 -4.04
C ALA A 40 8.71 -4.27 -3.70
N ASN A 41 9.78 -4.08 -2.92
CA ASN A 41 10.67 -5.16 -2.45
C ASN A 41 10.17 -5.84 -1.15
N SER A 42 9.16 -5.29 -0.50
CA SER A 42 8.50 -5.86 0.69
C SER A 42 7.01 -5.49 0.66
N PRO A 43 6.24 -6.00 -0.33
CA PRO A 43 4.91 -5.48 -0.62
C PRO A 43 3.80 -6.06 0.25
N LEU A 44 4.13 -6.79 1.31
CA LEU A 44 3.15 -7.39 2.20
C LEU A 44 2.36 -6.30 2.96
N ALA A 45 1.06 -6.20 2.70
CA ALA A 45 0.15 -5.31 3.41
C ALA A 45 -0.58 -6.06 4.53
N GLN A 46 -0.73 -5.42 5.70
CA GLN A 46 -1.46 -5.97 6.84
C GLN A 46 -2.83 -5.30 6.91
N LEU A 47 -3.88 -6.05 6.63
CA LEU A 47 -5.24 -5.54 6.62
C LEU A 47 -5.77 -5.37 8.07
N ALA A 48 -6.67 -4.42 8.25
CA ALA A 48 -7.23 -4.04 9.54
C ALA A 48 -8.77 -3.88 9.48
N GLY A 49 -9.43 -4.80 8.79
CA GLY A 49 -10.88 -4.73 8.61
C GLY A 49 -11.67 -4.89 9.91
N VAL A 50 -12.73 -4.11 10.04
CA VAL A 50 -13.67 -4.18 11.16
C VAL A 50 -15.10 -4.33 10.63
N VAL A 51 -15.85 -5.23 11.23
CA VAL A 51 -17.27 -5.47 10.92
C VAL A 51 -18.07 -5.47 12.22
N SER A 52 -19.23 -4.82 12.23
CA SER A 52 -20.10 -4.78 13.40
C SER A 52 -21.60 -4.66 13.03
N GLY A 53 -22.44 -4.41 14.02
CA GLY A 53 -23.90 -4.33 13.84
C GLY A 53 -24.54 -5.71 13.65
N GLY A 54 -25.32 -5.85 12.57
CA GLY A 54 -26.04 -7.09 12.27
C GLY A 54 -25.17 -8.17 11.59
N ALA A 55 -23.99 -7.82 11.08
CA ALA A 55 -23.09 -8.77 10.45
C ALA A 55 -22.08 -9.36 11.44
N THR A 56 -21.73 -10.63 11.25
CA THR A 56 -20.81 -11.37 12.13
C THR A 56 -19.44 -11.64 11.49
N GLY A 57 -19.21 -11.17 10.27
CA GLY A 57 -17.98 -11.36 9.54
C GLY A 57 -18.00 -10.64 8.20
N GLY A 58 -16.89 -10.72 7.47
CA GLY A 58 -16.73 -10.12 6.16
C GLY A 58 -15.84 -10.94 5.26
N THR A 59 -15.83 -10.57 3.99
CA THR A 59 -14.98 -11.18 2.97
C THR A 59 -14.26 -10.09 2.20
N TRP A 60 -12.95 -10.22 2.12
CA TRP A 60 -12.09 -9.42 1.27
C TRP A 60 -12.20 -9.90 -0.18
N SER A 61 -12.23 -8.97 -1.11
CA SER A 61 -12.22 -9.17 -2.56
C SER A 61 -11.44 -8.06 -3.25
N GLY A 62 -11.30 -8.16 -4.57
CA GLY A 62 -10.41 -7.28 -5.33
C GLY A 62 -8.97 -7.78 -5.29
N GLY A 63 -8.19 -7.33 -6.24
CA GLY A 63 -6.83 -7.79 -6.44
C GLY A 63 -6.73 -9.24 -6.96
N ALA A 64 -5.56 -9.57 -7.47
CA ALA A 64 -5.20 -10.91 -7.96
C ALA A 64 -4.18 -11.62 -7.05
N GLY A 65 -3.79 -10.96 -5.95
CA GLY A 65 -2.82 -11.46 -4.98
C GLY A 65 -3.40 -12.48 -4.00
N THR A 66 -2.65 -12.75 -2.94
CA THR A 66 -2.96 -13.82 -1.99
C THR A 66 -3.27 -13.26 -0.61
N PHE A 67 -4.41 -13.68 -0.04
CA PHE A 67 -4.77 -13.41 1.35
C PHE A 67 -4.25 -14.52 2.27
N SER A 68 -3.60 -14.17 3.36
CA SER A 68 -3.12 -15.13 4.36
C SER A 68 -3.66 -14.77 5.76
N PRO A 69 -4.29 -15.71 6.50
CA PRO A 69 -4.50 -17.12 6.14
C PRO A 69 -5.61 -17.34 5.10
N LYS A 70 -6.57 -16.43 4.95
CA LYS A 70 -7.68 -16.48 3.96
C LYS A 70 -8.39 -15.13 3.87
N ASN A 71 -9.14 -14.91 2.80
CA ASN A 71 -9.86 -13.65 2.56
C ASN A 71 -11.08 -13.39 3.47
N THR A 72 -11.49 -14.35 4.28
CA THR A 72 -12.53 -14.15 5.31
C THR A 72 -11.95 -13.76 6.67
N THR A 73 -10.63 -13.63 6.80
CA THR A 73 -9.95 -13.11 7.99
C THR A 73 -9.87 -11.59 7.88
N LEU A 74 -10.49 -10.86 8.82
CA LEU A 74 -10.59 -9.40 8.75
C LEU A 74 -9.23 -8.70 8.80
N ASN A 75 -8.30 -9.24 9.58
CA ASN A 75 -6.92 -8.78 9.73
C ASN A 75 -5.93 -9.69 8.98
N ALA A 76 -6.28 -10.18 7.80
CA ALA A 76 -5.40 -10.96 6.95
C ALA A 76 -4.22 -10.12 6.47
N SER A 77 -3.12 -10.78 6.08
CA SER A 77 -2.10 -10.16 5.25
C SER A 77 -2.47 -10.34 3.78
N TYR A 78 -2.18 -9.35 2.95
CA TYR A 78 -2.33 -9.41 1.50
C TYR A 78 -0.96 -9.31 0.83
N LEU A 79 -0.64 -10.28 -0.02
CA LEU A 79 0.57 -10.27 -0.84
C LEU A 79 0.17 -9.98 -2.30
N PRO A 80 0.51 -8.79 -2.83
CA PRO A 80 0.23 -8.43 -4.21
C PRO A 80 0.97 -9.31 -5.22
N THR A 81 0.40 -9.44 -6.41
CA THR A 81 1.06 -10.07 -7.57
C THR A 81 2.13 -9.15 -8.17
N ALA A 82 3.01 -9.72 -9.00
CA ALA A 82 3.96 -8.93 -9.79
C ALA A 82 3.27 -7.89 -10.71
N GLY A 83 2.07 -8.19 -11.21
CA GLY A 83 1.29 -7.24 -12.01
C GLY A 83 0.78 -6.05 -11.21
N GLU A 84 0.33 -6.26 -9.98
CA GLU A 84 -0.12 -5.19 -9.07
C GLU A 84 1.07 -4.34 -8.59
N ILE A 85 2.21 -4.98 -8.33
CA ILE A 85 3.46 -4.28 -8.02
C ILE A 85 3.88 -3.37 -9.17
N ALA A 86 3.85 -3.89 -10.40
CA ALA A 86 4.16 -3.12 -11.60
C ALA A 86 3.14 -1.99 -11.88
N ALA A 87 1.87 -2.20 -11.50
CA ALA A 87 0.82 -1.18 -11.60
C ALA A 87 0.93 -0.09 -10.52
N GLY A 88 1.73 -0.29 -9.47
CA GLY A 88 1.94 0.68 -8.38
C GLY A 88 0.84 0.65 -7.32
N GLY A 89 -0.05 -0.34 -7.31
CA GLY A 89 -1.06 -0.45 -6.25
C GLY A 89 -2.23 -1.36 -6.58
N VAL A 90 -3.08 -1.55 -5.58
CA VAL A 90 -4.30 -2.35 -5.66
C VAL A 90 -5.36 -1.80 -4.69
N THR A 91 -6.63 -1.89 -5.06
CA THR A 91 -7.75 -1.60 -4.17
C THR A 91 -8.43 -2.90 -3.76
N LEU A 92 -8.56 -3.10 -2.47
CA LEU A 92 -9.28 -4.22 -1.88
C LEU A 92 -10.62 -3.74 -1.30
N THR A 93 -11.63 -4.59 -1.37
CA THR A 93 -12.97 -4.32 -0.86
C THR A 93 -13.31 -5.31 0.24
N LEU A 94 -13.69 -4.83 1.40
CA LEU A 94 -14.26 -5.63 2.47
C LEU A 94 -15.79 -5.53 2.40
N THR A 95 -16.45 -6.67 2.22
CA THR A 95 -17.90 -6.76 2.21
C THR A 95 -18.37 -7.59 3.41
N THR A 96 -19.33 -7.09 4.17
CA THR A 96 -19.93 -7.86 5.26
C THR A 96 -20.60 -9.13 4.74
N LEU A 97 -20.54 -10.19 5.53
CA LEU A 97 -21.45 -11.32 5.30
C LEU A 97 -22.87 -10.83 5.48
N ASP A 98 -23.75 -11.23 4.56
CA ASP A 98 -25.15 -10.80 4.56
C ASP A 98 -25.80 -11.12 5.90
N PRO A 99 -26.25 -10.11 6.67
CA PRO A 99 -26.88 -10.35 7.95
C PRO A 99 -28.23 -11.06 7.78
N ALA A 100 -28.60 -11.88 8.76
CA ALA A 100 -29.91 -12.54 8.75
C ALA A 100 -31.04 -11.49 8.77
N GLY A 101 -31.92 -11.51 7.76
CA GLY A 101 -33.08 -10.63 7.67
C GLY A 101 -33.05 -9.68 6.49
N PRO A 102 -33.84 -8.60 6.50
CA PRO A 102 -34.00 -7.70 5.36
C PRO A 102 -32.84 -6.67 5.20
N CYS A 103 -31.83 -6.69 6.06
CA CYS A 103 -30.72 -5.75 5.99
C CYS A 103 -29.68 -6.23 4.94
N PRO A 104 -29.31 -5.39 3.93
CA PRO A 104 -28.34 -5.77 2.92
C PRO A 104 -26.92 -5.79 3.50
N ALA A 105 -26.02 -6.54 2.83
CA ALA A 105 -24.58 -6.44 3.04
C ALA A 105 -24.09 -5.04 2.66
N VAL A 106 -23.03 -4.56 3.35
CA VAL A 106 -22.37 -3.29 3.08
C VAL A 106 -20.88 -3.53 2.81
N SER A 107 -20.23 -2.62 2.10
CA SER A 107 -18.83 -2.73 1.74
C SER A 107 -18.08 -1.43 1.94
N ASP A 108 -16.77 -1.55 2.16
CA ASP A 108 -15.80 -0.47 2.25
C ASP A 108 -14.49 -0.87 1.56
N GLN A 109 -13.63 0.09 1.23
CA GLN A 109 -12.43 -0.13 0.45
C GLN A 109 -11.19 0.40 1.16
N VAL A 110 -10.07 -0.29 0.96
CA VAL A 110 -8.72 0.14 1.30
C VAL A 110 -7.87 0.15 0.05
N HIS A 111 -7.12 1.24 -0.17
CA HIS A 111 -6.14 1.32 -1.24
C HIS A 111 -4.74 1.03 -0.70
N ILE A 112 -4.01 0.15 -1.39
CA ILE A 112 -2.62 -0.17 -1.11
C ILE A 112 -1.79 0.41 -2.25
N THR A 113 -1.01 1.46 -1.96
CA THR A 113 -0.02 2.01 -2.88
C THR A 113 1.26 1.21 -2.74
N ILE A 114 1.87 0.83 -3.86
CA ILE A 114 3.11 0.06 -3.90
C ILE A 114 4.19 0.94 -4.54
N ASP A 115 5.04 1.51 -3.71
CA ASP A 115 6.13 2.38 -4.18
C ASP A 115 7.24 1.55 -4.83
N PRO A 116 7.71 1.94 -6.02
CA PRO A 116 8.83 1.28 -6.68
C PRO A 116 10.11 1.44 -5.86
N ILE A 117 11.01 0.46 -5.94
CA ILE A 117 12.33 0.56 -5.32
C ILE A 117 13.17 1.62 -6.04
N THR A 118 13.98 2.34 -5.27
CA THR A 118 15.03 3.21 -5.85
C THR A 118 16.23 2.36 -6.23
N ILE A 119 16.67 2.47 -7.47
CA ILE A 119 17.87 1.83 -8.00
C ILE A 119 18.89 2.92 -8.28
N VAL A 120 20.11 2.71 -7.80
CA VAL A 120 21.26 3.60 -8.04
C VAL A 120 22.30 2.83 -8.81
N ASP A 121 22.76 3.40 -9.92
CA ASP A 121 23.84 2.85 -10.75
C ASP A 121 24.88 3.95 -10.96
N ALA A 122 26.11 3.70 -10.54
CA ALA A 122 27.25 4.64 -10.71
C ALA A 122 27.89 4.56 -12.11
N GLY A 123 27.44 3.61 -12.92
CA GLY A 123 28.07 3.30 -14.22
C GLY A 123 29.30 2.40 -14.08
N PRO A 124 29.93 2.04 -15.19
CA PRO A 124 31.08 1.13 -15.20
C PRO A 124 32.35 1.80 -14.66
N ASP A 125 33.24 0.99 -14.10
CA ASP A 125 34.58 1.41 -13.74
C ASP A 125 35.34 1.93 -14.97
N GLN A 126 36.16 2.96 -14.78
CA GLN A 126 36.88 3.64 -15.85
C GLN A 126 38.37 3.65 -15.58
N VAL A 127 39.16 3.61 -16.65
CA VAL A 127 40.61 3.73 -16.63
C VAL A 127 41.03 4.90 -17.47
N VAL A 128 41.82 5.79 -16.90
CA VAL A 128 42.30 7.03 -17.59
C VAL A 128 43.79 7.18 -17.42
N CYS A 129 44.42 8.00 -18.31
CA CYS A 129 45.81 8.35 -18.18
C CYS A 129 46.02 9.45 -17.16
N ALA A 130 47.11 9.41 -16.39
CA ALA A 130 47.49 10.46 -15.43
C ALA A 130 47.73 11.82 -16.11
N SER A 131 48.07 11.83 -17.40
CA SER A 131 48.24 13.07 -18.19
C SER A 131 46.91 13.69 -18.69
N SER A 132 45.81 12.95 -18.62
CA SER A 132 44.44 13.38 -18.99
C SER A 132 43.43 12.66 -18.06
N PRO A 133 43.37 13.02 -16.77
CA PRO A 133 42.72 12.21 -15.78
C PRO A 133 41.20 12.46 -15.63
N SER A 134 40.65 13.41 -16.38
CA SER A 134 39.24 13.75 -16.29
C SER A 134 38.35 12.63 -16.85
N VAL A 135 37.31 12.25 -16.11
CA VAL A 135 36.35 11.20 -16.46
C VAL A 135 34.93 11.73 -16.58
N ALA A 136 34.18 11.24 -17.55
CA ALA A 136 32.74 11.48 -17.62
C ALA A 136 32.04 10.46 -16.68
N LEU A 137 31.16 10.95 -15.83
CA LEU A 137 30.33 10.12 -14.95
C LEU A 137 29.05 9.69 -15.69
N HIS A 138 28.58 8.49 -15.43
CA HIS A 138 27.40 7.90 -16.06
C HIS A 138 26.43 7.37 -15.00
N GLY A 139 26.16 8.21 -13.99
CA GLY A 139 25.26 7.83 -12.90
C GLY A 139 23.80 7.83 -13.32
N SER A 140 23.03 6.89 -12.78
CA SER A 140 21.59 6.90 -12.89
C SER A 140 20.92 6.59 -11.54
N VAL A 141 19.77 7.23 -11.32
CA VAL A 141 18.88 6.97 -10.17
C VAL A 141 17.48 6.83 -10.72
N THR A 142 16.83 5.70 -10.44
CA THR A 142 15.48 5.40 -10.93
C THR A 142 14.62 4.83 -9.81
N GLY A 143 13.30 4.88 -9.96
CA GLY A 143 12.33 4.43 -8.95
C GLY A 143 11.63 5.61 -8.28
N THR A 144 11.46 5.56 -6.96
CA THR A 144 10.81 6.61 -6.17
C THR A 144 11.60 7.92 -6.16
N LEU A 145 12.93 7.83 -6.23
CA LEU A 145 13.83 8.97 -6.30
C LEU A 145 14.46 9.01 -7.70
N SER A 146 14.74 10.22 -8.18
CA SER A 146 15.39 10.46 -9.47
C SER A 146 16.64 11.34 -9.36
N ALA A 147 16.95 11.83 -8.16
CA ALA A 147 18.13 12.63 -7.86
C ALA A 147 19.16 11.80 -7.11
N GLY A 148 20.43 12.18 -7.21
CA GLY A 148 21.53 11.57 -6.48
C GLY A 148 22.69 12.53 -6.30
N THR A 149 23.58 12.18 -5.39
CA THR A 149 24.78 12.96 -5.09
C THR A 149 26.01 12.05 -5.14
N TRP A 150 26.99 12.46 -5.91
CA TRP A 150 28.31 11.86 -5.93
C TRP A 150 29.11 12.28 -4.68
N SER A 151 29.85 11.34 -4.13
CA SER A 151 30.74 11.56 -3.01
C SER A 151 32.01 10.68 -3.17
N GLY A 152 32.96 10.89 -2.28
CA GLY A 152 34.28 10.25 -2.37
C GLY A 152 35.22 11.12 -3.20
N GLY A 153 36.52 10.87 -3.01
CA GLY A 153 37.56 11.64 -3.63
C GLY A 153 37.77 13.06 -3.09
N THR A 154 38.89 13.66 -3.46
CA THR A 154 39.29 15.01 -3.11
C THR A 154 39.43 15.90 -4.36
N GLY A 155 39.05 15.38 -5.53
CA GLY A 155 39.02 16.07 -6.81
C GLY A 155 37.79 16.97 -6.98
N THR A 156 37.48 17.31 -8.22
CA THR A 156 36.44 18.29 -8.52
C THR A 156 35.33 17.68 -9.40
N PHE A 157 34.09 17.87 -8.99
CA PHE A 157 32.90 17.55 -9.77
C PHE A 157 32.44 18.75 -10.59
N SER A 158 32.18 18.58 -11.88
CA SER A 158 31.69 19.62 -12.77
C SER A 158 30.39 19.18 -13.48
N PRO A 159 29.31 19.96 -13.46
CA PRO A 159 29.17 21.28 -12.84
C PRO A 159 29.13 21.25 -11.28
N ASN A 160 28.71 20.14 -10.67
CA ASN A 160 28.68 19.87 -9.22
C ASN A 160 28.46 18.39 -8.95
N ALA A 161 28.49 17.98 -7.68
CA ALA A 161 28.34 16.59 -7.27
C ALA A 161 26.91 16.01 -7.45
N ASN A 162 25.90 16.85 -7.70
CA ASN A 162 24.53 16.40 -7.94
C ASN A 162 24.24 16.12 -9.43
N ALA A 163 25.20 16.43 -10.31
CA ALA A 163 25.08 16.14 -11.73
C ALA A 163 25.39 14.65 -11.97
N LEU A 164 24.36 13.83 -12.19
CA LEU A 164 24.49 12.38 -12.37
C LEU A 164 25.46 12.05 -13.52
N ASN A 165 25.39 12.81 -14.62
CA ASN A 165 26.22 12.66 -15.82
C ASN A 165 27.22 13.82 -15.96
N GLY A 166 27.85 14.20 -14.85
CA GLY A 166 28.88 15.25 -14.82
C GLY A 166 30.26 14.73 -15.21
N THR A 167 31.28 15.51 -14.87
CA THR A 167 32.68 15.13 -15.04
C THR A 167 33.38 15.19 -13.67
N TYR A 168 34.23 14.22 -13.39
CA TYR A 168 35.13 14.24 -12.24
C TYR A 168 36.56 14.43 -12.70
N THR A 169 37.27 15.34 -12.05
CA THR A 169 38.71 15.59 -12.27
C THR A 169 39.43 15.25 -10.96
N PRO A 170 40.21 14.16 -10.92
CA PRO A 170 40.96 13.77 -9.73
C PRO A 170 41.96 14.84 -9.27
N SER A 171 42.20 14.90 -7.97
CA SER A 171 43.26 15.75 -7.40
C SER A 171 44.66 15.18 -7.69
N ALA A 172 45.69 16.00 -7.50
CA ALA A 172 47.10 15.56 -7.68
C ALA A 172 47.43 14.36 -6.74
N ALA A 173 46.86 14.33 -5.54
CA ALA A 173 47.08 13.24 -4.60
C ALA A 173 46.44 11.91 -5.08
N GLU A 174 45.27 11.96 -5.69
CA GLU A 174 44.60 10.79 -6.26
C GLU A 174 45.30 10.27 -7.50
N ILE A 175 45.79 11.18 -8.35
CA ILE A 175 46.63 10.83 -9.51
C ILE A 175 47.90 10.11 -9.03
N ALA A 176 48.55 10.62 -7.98
CA ALA A 176 49.72 9.99 -7.39
C ALA A 176 49.41 8.63 -6.71
N ALA A 177 48.22 8.48 -6.13
CA ALA A 177 47.74 7.22 -5.54
C ALA A 177 47.32 6.18 -6.61
N GLY A 178 47.06 6.61 -7.86
CA GLY A 178 46.71 5.76 -8.98
C GLY A 178 45.27 5.24 -9.00
N THR A 179 44.45 5.62 -8.01
CA THR A 179 43.02 5.19 -7.94
C THR A 179 42.20 6.14 -7.08
N VAL A 180 40.93 6.24 -7.37
CA VAL A 180 39.90 6.88 -6.54
C VAL A 180 38.59 6.10 -6.67
N THR A 181 37.84 6.00 -5.58
CA THR A 181 36.49 5.42 -5.57
C THR A 181 35.49 6.53 -5.36
N LEU A 182 34.54 6.63 -6.28
CA LEU A 182 33.39 7.53 -6.17
C LEU A 182 32.14 6.72 -5.84
N THR A 183 31.28 7.26 -5.00
CA THR A 183 30.01 6.65 -4.60
C THR A 183 28.88 7.57 -5.02
N LEU A 184 27.87 7.00 -5.71
CA LEU A 184 26.61 7.67 -6.01
C LEU A 184 25.58 7.22 -4.97
N THR A 185 24.93 8.17 -4.30
CA THR A 185 23.86 7.94 -3.35
C THR A 185 22.59 8.65 -3.81
N SER A 186 21.43 7.98 -3.76
CA SER A 186 20.14 8.62 -4.04
C SER A 186 19.86 9.74 -3.03
N ALA A 187 19.25 10.82 -3.50
CA ALA A 187 18.86 11.97 -2.68
C ALA A 187 17.35 12.20 -2.80
N ALA A 188 16.72 12.58 -1.67
CA ALA A 188 15.31 12.97 -1.60
C ALA A 188 15.14 14.45 -1.99
#